data_cb629a7251b25122621526b664d914a9
#
_entry.id   cb629a7251b25122621526b664d914a9
#
_cell.length_a   1.000
_cell.length_b   1.000
_cell.length_c   1.000
_cell.angle_alpha   90.00
_cell.angle_beta   90.00
_cell.angle_gamma   90.00
#
_symmetry.space_group_name_H-M   'P 1'
#
loop_
_entity.id
_entity.type
_entity.pdbx_description
1 polymer ?
#
loop_
_entity_poly.entity_id
_entity_poly.type
_entity_poly.pdbx_seq_one_letter_code
_entity_poly.pdbx_strand_id
1 'polypeptide(L)'
;MRTNKLHFFLLLLMCFCLNFSVQAEASIHIIKGKVTCEGKGIQGIMVTDGRICVQTDASGKYNIPTLGDSRFVYICTPSGYLTDRKGTIPSFYLPIDHSKKQNYNFNLKKNPKDDASHVFVTQSDIQVTSRDELAIYQYVVDDCKQLLSSYATTDVFGIDCGDIVGDHQELYPDYLKRADQLDIPIYRVVGNHDMNYDGRTHETSYKTFEDTFGPSYYSFNKGNAHYIVVDNNFFIGRDYFYMGYLDEKTFAWLDQDLSYVPKGSLVFFIMHIPSRQTEKQEAFLYNYDMIGNQMVNAGALHQILKPYKAHLITGHTHYNLNVVFNENLMEHNTAAVCGTWWKADVCLDGTPRGYGVYEVNGNDVKWYYKSSGYPKEHQFRSY
;
A
#
# COMPACT_ATOMS: atom_id res chain seq x y z
N MET A 1 -11.43 -61.60 37.64
CA MET A 1 -12.05 -60.67 36.65
C MET A 1 -11.65 -59.21 36.79
N ARG A 2 -10.51 -58.83 37.36
CA ARG A 2 -10.05 -57.41 37.47
C ARG A 2 -8.87 -57.05 36.58
N THR A 3 -8.20 -58.01 36.00
CA THR A 3 -7.00 -57.76 35.17
C THR A 3 -7.29 -57.39 33.71
N ASN A 4 -8.44 -57.77 33.14
CA ASN A 4 -8.74 -57.52 31.72
C ASN A 4 -9.24 -56.09 31.43
N LYS A 5 -9.74 -55.35 32.43
CA LYS A 5 -10.17 -53.96 32.22
C LYS A 5 -9.00 -52.96 32.16
N LEU A 6 -7.91 -53.27 32.86
CA LEU A 6 -6.73 -52.39 32.86
C LEU A 6 -5.97 -52.49 31.56
N HIS A 7 -5.89 -53.67 30.94
CA HIS A 7 -5.22 -53.86 29.65
C HIS A 7 -6.00 -53.22 28.49
N PHE A 8 -7.34 -53.21 28.56
CA PHE A 8 -8.17 -52.55 27.55
C PHE A 8 -8.06 -51.02 27.61
N PHE A 9 -7.94 -50.46 28.83
CA PHE A 9 -7.75 -49.02 29.03
C PHE A 9 -6.35 -48.57 28.60
N LEU A 10 -5.31 -49.35 28.82
CA LEU A 10 -3.96 -49.05 28.33
C LEU A 10 -3.84 -49.14 26.80
N LEU A 11 -4.52 -50.11 26.16
CA LEU A 11 -4.58 -50.17 24.68
C LEU A 11 -5.33 -48.99 24.06
N LEU A 12 -6.44 -48.54 24.69
CA LEU A 12 -7.17 -47.35 24.23
C LEU A 12 -6.34 -46.06 24.40
N LEU A 13 -5.59 -45.94 25.51
CA LEU A 13 -4.70 -44.80 25.72
C LEU A 13 -3.52 -44.79 24.73
N MET A 14 -2.96 -45.95 24.40
CA MET A 14 -1.92 -46.09 23.39
C MET A 14 -2.42 -45.77 21.97
N CYS A 15 -3.65 -46.18 21.63
CA CYS A 15 -4.27 -45.80 20.35
C CYS A 15 -4.61 -44.29 20.28
N PHE A 16 -4.90 -43.64 21.41
CA PHE A 16 -5.13 -42.20 21.45
C PHE A 16 -3.83 -41.40 21.35
N CYS A 17 -2.71 -41.91 21.85
CA CYS A 17 -1.39 -41.25 21.73
C CYS A 17 -0.75 -41.43 20.35
N LEU A 18 -1.19 -42.39 19.54
CA LEU A 18 -0.67 -42.61 18.19
C LEU A 18 -1.37 -41.77 17.08
N ASN A 19 -2.45 -41.06 17.44
CA ASN A 19 -3.17 -40.21 16.47
C ASN A 19 -2.82 -38.72 16.55
N PHE A 20 -1.82 -38.33 17.34
CA PHE A 20 -1.35 -36.94 17.42
C PHE A 20 0.07 -36.81 16.88
N SER A 21 0.24 -36.96 15.61
CA SER A 21 1.35 -36.33 14.87
C SER A 21 1.26 -36.61 13.36
N VAL A 22 0.16 -36.21 12.73
CA VAL A 22 0.26 -35.75 11.36
C VAL A 22 0.33 -34.24 11.48
N GLN A 23 1.46 -33.70 11.91
CA GLN A 23 1.90 -32.41 11.46
C GLN A 23 2.07 -32.59 9.96
N ALA A 24 1.13 -32.05 9.19
CA ALA A 24 1.37 -31.85 7.78
C ALA A 24 2.66 -31.02 7.70
N GLU A 25 3.77 -31.64 7.29
CA GLU A 25 4.96 -30.88 6.91
C GLU A 25 4.48 -29.90 5.85
N ALA A 26 4.52 -28.62 6.18
CA ALA A 26 4.20 -27.57 5.23
C ALA A 26 5.21 -27.74 4.09
N SER A 27 4.73 -28.20 2.93
CA SER A 27 5.59 -28.43 1.80
C SER A 27 6.13 -27.07 1.34
N ILE A 28 7.43 -26.86 1.48
CA ILE A 28 8.09 -25.66 0.98
C ILE A 28 8.03 -25.71 -0.55
N HIS A 29 7.35 -24.74 -1.15
CA HIS A 29 7.35 -24.50 -2.58
C HIS A 29 8.44 -23.49 -2.93
N ILE A 30 9.00 -23.58 -4.12
CA ILE A 30 9.99 -22.61 -4.60
C ILE A 30 9.37 -21.80 -5.74
N ILE A 31 9.17 -20.51 -5.49
CA ILE A 31 8.85 -19.52 -6.51
C ILE A 31 10.16 -19.06 -7.13
N LYS A 32 10.27 -19.12 -8.45
CA LYS A 32 11.48 -18.75 -9.17
C LYS A 32 11.17 -17.98 -10.43
N GLY A 33 12.13 -17.18 -10.86
CA GLY A 33 12.00 -16.41 -12.09
C GLY A 33 13.25 -15.60 -12.39
N LYS A 34 13.07 -14.63 -13.25
CA LYS A 34 14.13 -13.73 -13.71
C LYS A 34 13.58 -12.31 -13.89
N VAL A 35 14.37 -11.33 -13.48
CA VAL A 35 14.12 -9.92 -13.78
C VAL A 35 15.08 -9.48 -14.88
N THR A 36 14.55 -8.92 -15.96
CA THR A 36 15.33 -8.55 -17.16
C THR A 36 14.96 -7.15 -17.65
N CYS A 37 15.89 -6.54 -18.37
CA CYS A 37 15.62 -5.39 -19.23
C CYS A 37 16.33 -5.62 -20.57
N GLU A 38 15.63 -5.46 -21.70
CA GLU A 38 16.18 -5.70 -23.05
C GLU A 38 16.85 -7.08 -23.19
N GLY A 39 16.26 -8.11 -22.54
CA GLY A 39 16.76 -9.49 -22.53
C GLY A 39 17.95 -9.75 -21.60
N LYS A 40 18.54 -8.72 -20.98
CA LYS A 40 19.64 -8.83 -20.01
C LYS A 40 19.13 -8.93 -18.58
N GLY A 41 19.71 -9.81 -17.77
CA GLY A 41 19.37 -9.90 -16.35
C GLY A 41 19.78 -8.65 -15.58
N ILE A 42 18.97 -8.28 -14.60
CA ILE A 42 19.27 -7.14 -13.71
C ILE A 42 19.56 -7.71 -12.32
N GLN A 43 20.76 -7.43 -11.80
CA GLN A 43 21.20 -7.84 -10.47
C GLN A 43 20.65 -6.92 -9.38
N GLY A 44 20.43 -7.46 -8.18
CA GLY A 44 20.14 -6.69 -6.97
C GLY A 44 18.69 -6.18 -6.87
N ILE A 45 17.78 -6.68 -7.73
CA ILE A 45 16.36 -6.34 -7.61
C ILE A 45 15.75 -7.15 -6.48
N MET A 46 15.14 -6.46 -5.52
CA MET A 46 14.37 -7.11 -4.47
C MET A 46 13.10 -7.73 -5.07
N VAL A 47 12.88 -9.01 -4.78
CA VAL A 47 11.69 -9.79 -5.16
C VAL A 47 11.14 -10.43 -3.90
N THR A 48 9.82 -10.43 -3.77
CA THR A 48 9.14 -10.95 -2.59
C THR A 48 7.86 -11.69 -2.94
N ASP A 49 7.43 -12.56 -2.06
CA ASP A 49 6.09 -13.18 -2.07
C ASP A 49 5.17 -12.57 -1.00
N GLY A 50 5.59 -11.44 -0.41
CA GLY A 50 4.93 -10.77 0.71
C GLY A 50 5.38 -11.28 2.08
N ARG A 51 6.24 -12.29 2.16
CA ARG A 51 6.81 -12.83 3.41
C ARG A 51 8.33 -12.82 3.41
N ILE A 52 8.92 -13.23 2.31
CA ILE A 52 10.36 -13.36 2.17
C ILE A 52 10.83 -12.43 1.05
N CYS A 53 11.85 -11.64 1.34
CA CYS A 53 12.51 -10.79 0.37
C CYS A 53 13.86 -11.39 -0.02
N VAL A 54 14.11 -11.49 -1.32
CA VAL A 54 15.40 -11.92 -1.88
C VAL A 54 15.87 -10.94 -2.92
N GLN A 55 17.15 -10.96 -3.27
CA GLN A 55 17.67 -10.19 -4.39
C GLN A 55 18.00 -11.09 -5.59
N THR A 56 17.85 -10.55 -6.80
CA THR A 56 18.28 -11.21 -8.02
C THR A 56 19.79 -11.32 -8.09
N ASP A 57 20.30 -12.44 -8.62
CA ASP A 57 21.72 -12.67 -8.90
C ASP A 57 22.23 -11.87 -10.12
N ALA A 58 23.52 -11.99 -10.45
CA ALA A 58 24.14 -11.33 -11.60
C ALA A 58 23.49 -11.66 -12.95
N SER A 59 22.76 -12.76 -13.05
CA SER A 59 22.00 -13.15 -14.25
C SER A 59 20.53 -12.70 -14.20
N GLY A 60 20.13 -12.00 -13.15
CA GLY A 60 18.77 -11.56 -12.89
C GLY A 60 17.84 -12.63 -12.31
N LYS A 61 18.35 -13.81 -11.92
CA LYS A 61 17.56 -14.92 -11.39
C LYS A 61 17.29 -14.75 -9.91
N TYR A 62 16.14 -15.27 -9.45
CA TYR A 62 15.77 -15.33 -8.03
C TYR A 62 15.05 -16.64 -7.69
N ASN A 63 15.09 -17.00 -6.41
CA ASN A 63 14.36 -18.13 -5.85
C ASN A 63 13.84 -17.75 -4.46
N ILE A 64 12.54 -17.92 -4.21
CA ILE A 64 11.88 -17.65 -2.94
C ILE A 64 11.29 -18.96 -2.41
N PRO A 65 11.72 -19.46 -1.24
CA PRO A 65 11.02 -20.54 -0.55
C PRO A 65 9.72 -20.01 0.04
N THR A 66 8.57 -20.56 -0.37
CA THR A 66 7.25 -20.11 0.10
C THR A 66 6.47 -21.23 0.78
N LEU A 67 5.58 -20.88 1.68
CA LEU A 67 4.69 -21.83 2.36
C LEU A 67 3.44 -22.20 1.55
N GLY A 68 3.25 -21.63 0.36
CA GLY A 68 2.18 -22.00 -0.55
C GLY A 68 0.85 -21.27 -0.34
N ASP A 69 0.83 -20.22 0.49
CA ASP A 69 -0.35 -19.36 0.75
C ASP A 69 -0.23 -17.96 0.15
N SER A 70 0.93 -17.60 -0.38
CA SER A 70 1.16 -16.29 -1.01
C SER A 70 0.37 -16.16 -2.30
N ARG A 71 -0.33 -15.01 -2.48
CA ARG A 71 -1.16 -14.74 -3.67
C ARG A 71 -0.35 -14.21 -4.84
N PHE A 72 0.71 -13.47 -4.55
CA PHE A 72 1.52 -12.77 -5.54
C PHE A 72 3.01 -12.99 -5.32
N VAL A 73 3.76 -12.91 -6.41
CA VAL A 73 5.18 -12.60 -6.39
C VAL A 73 5.35 -11.22 -7.05
N TYR A 74 6.16 -10.36 -6.45
CA TYR A 74 6.33 -8.99 -6.91
C TYR A 74 7.72 -8.45 -6.67
N ILE A 75 8.05 -7.37 -7.35
CA ILE A 75 9.36 -6.73 -7.30
C ILE A 75 9.27 -5.34 -6.69
N CYS A 76 10.28 -4.92 -5.96
CA CYS A 76 10.56 -3.52 -5.74
C CYS A 76 11.10 -2.93 -7.05
N THR A 77 10.27 -2.20 -7.79
CA THR A 77 10.69 -1.60 -9.07
C THR A 77 11.86 -0.64 -8.81
N PRO A 78 13.04 -0.87 -9.40
CA PRO A 78 14.20 -0.03 -9.12
C PRO A 78 14.12 1.32 -9.82
N SER A 79 14.79 2.33 -9.27
CA SER A 79 15.00 3.62 -9.92
C SER A 79 15.62 3.44 -11.32
N GLY A 80 15.25 4.30 -12.26
CA GLY A 80 15.69 4.24 -13.67
C GLY A 80 14.96 3.21 -14.52
N TYR A 81 13.96 2.51 -13.97
CA TYR A 81 13.18 1.52 -14.70
C TYR A 81 11.68 1.72 -14.56
N LEU A 82 10.95 1.20 -15.53
CA LEU A 82 9.49 1.15 -15.58
C LEU A 82 9.03 -0.30 -15.75
N THR A 83 7.91 -0.63 -15.12
CA THR A 83 7.10 -1.81 -15.45
C THR A 83 6.14 -1.48 -16.60
N ASP A 84 5.59 -2.49 -17.25
CA ASP A 84 4.37 -2.31 -18.04
C ASP A 84 3.22 -1.88 -17.11
N ARG A 85 2.12 -1.42 -17.68
CA ARG A 85 0.91 -1.05 -16.95
C ARG A 85 -0.34 -1.40 -17.74
N LYS A 86 -1.43 -1.65 -17.01
CA LYS A 86 -2.77 -1.78 -17.58
C LYS A 86 -3.55 -0.52 -17.15
N GLY A 87 -3.77 0.41 -18.07
CA GLY A 87 -4.25 1.75 -17.72
C GLY A 87 -3.28 2.41 -16.73
N THR A 88 -3.75 2.76 -15.56
CA THR A 88 -2.94 3.34 -14.48
C THR A 88 -2.35 2.30 -13.52
N ILE A 89 -2.67 1.01 -13.65
CA ILE A 89 -2.18 -0.05 -12.75
C ILE A 89 -0.79 -0.52 -13.21
N PRO A 90 0.30 -0.28 -12.46
CA PRO A 90 1.64 -0.76 -12.79
C PRO A 90 1.75 -2.27 -12.58
N SER A 91 2.44 -2.96 -13.51
CA SER A 91 2.58 -4.43 -13.53
C SER A 91 3.87 -4.89 -12.82
N PHE A 92 4.03 -4.55 -11.56
CA PHE A 92 5.17 -4.96 -10.73
C PHE A 92 4.96 -6.31 -10.04
N TYR A 93 3.80 -6.95 -10.20
CA TYR A 93 3.40 -8.20 -9.56
C TYR A 93 2.84 -9.21 -10.56
N LEU A 94 2.90 -10.48 -10.19
CA LEU A 94 2.30 -11.60 -10.90
C LEU A 94 1.53 -12.48 -9.91
N PRO A 95 0.30 -12.92 -10.22
CA PRO A 95 -0.43 -13.85 -9.38
C PRO A 95 0.25 -15.23 -9.40
N ILE A 96 0.32 -15.88 -8.24
CA ILE A 96 0.91 -17.21 -8.08
C ILE A 96 -0.16 -18.27 -8.35
N ASP A 97 0.14 -19.19 -9.26
CA ASP A 97 -0.66 -20.40 -9.47
C ASP A 97 0.05 -21.60 -8.79
N HIS A 98 -0.39 -21.92 -7.58
CA HIS A 98 0.16 -23.01 -6.79
C HIS A 98 -0.07 -24.41 -7.38
N SER A 99 -0.97 -24.54 -8.37
CA SER A 99 -1.23 -25.80 -9.06
C SER A 99 -0.18 -26.12 -10.14
N LYS A 100 0.65 -25.12 -10.54
CA LYS A 100 1.59 -25.25 -11.65
C LYS A 100 3.02 -24.91 -11.23
N LYS A 101 3.97 -25.67 -11.76
CA LYS A 101 5.40 -25.32 -11.73
C LYS A 101 5.69 -24.38 -12.90
N GLN A 102 5.84 -23.10 -12.65
CA GLN A 102 6.16 -22.09 -13.67
C GLN A 102 7.22 -21.11 -13.19
N ASN A 103 7.81 -20.38 -14.13
CA ASN A 103 8.70 -19.27 -13.81
C ASN A 103 7.91 -17.96 -13.82
N TYR A 104 8.16 -17.12 -12.84
CA TYR A 104 7.57 -15.79 -12.73
C TYR A 104 8.62 -14.76 -13.17
N ASN A 105 8.53 -14.31 -14.41
CA ASN A 105 9.53 -13.41 -15.00
C ASN A 105 8.99 -11.99 -15.11
N PHE A 106 9.86 -11.04 -14.78
CA PHE A 106 9.59 -9.61 -14.94
C PHE A 106 10.49 -9.04 -16.03
N ASN A 107 9.89 -8.27 -16.93
CA ASN A 107 10.61 -7.57 -17.98
C ASN A 107 10.43 -6.06 -17.82
N LEU A 108 11.48 -5.39 -17.35
CA LEU A 108 11.49 -3.96 -17.12
C LEU A 108 11.91 -3.21 -18.39
N LYS A 109 11.50 -1.96 -18.48
CA LYS A 109 11.94 -1.00 -19.50
C LYS A 109 12.78 0.08 -18.83
N LYS A 110 13.77 0.60 -19.50
CA LYS A 110 14.46 1.79 -18.99
C LYS A 110 13.51 2.96 -18.97
N ASN A 111 13.56 3.73 -17.88
CA ASN A 111 12.83 4.99 -17.80
C ASN A 111 13.51 5.98 -18.76
N PRO A 112 12.79 6.56 -19.74
CA PRO A 112 13.35 7.56 -20.62
C PRO A 112 13.55 8.91 -19.94
N LYS A 113 12.95 9.12 -18.76
CA LYS A 113 13.06 10.34 -17.95
C LYS A 113 14.00 10.07 -16.77
N ASP A 114 14.74 11.10 -16.36
CA ASP A 114 15.52 11.05 -15.12
C ASP A 114 14.57 11.11 -13.92
N ASP A 115 14.49 10.02 -13.17
CA ASP A 115 13.65 9.92 -11.98
C ASP A 115 14.33 10.41 -10.70
N ALA A 116 15.56 10.92 -10.77
CA ALA A 116 16.19 11.65 -9.66
C ALA A 116 15.41 12.94 -9.33
N SER A 117 14.76 13.52 -10.33
CA SER A 117 13.77 14.59 -10.18
C SER A 117 12.42 14.09 -10.69
N HIS A 118 11.46 13.96 -9.79
CA HIS A 118 10.14 13.43 -10.12
C HIS A 118 9.02 14.15 -9.36
N VAL A 119 7.80 14.00 -9.83
CA VAL A 119 6.61 14.56 -9.21
C VAL A 119 5.61 13.42 -8.93
N PHE A 120 4.97 13.47 -7.79
CA PHE A 120 3.81 12.63 -7.57
C PHE A 120 2.63 13.43 -7.02
N VAL A 121 1.44 12.96 -7.38
CA VAL A 121 0.18 13.50 -6.86
C VAL A 121 -0.47 12.49 -5.94
N THR A 122 -1.07 12.96 -4.85
CA THR A 122 -1.78 12.10 -3.91
C THR A 122 -3.26 12.45 -3.90
N GLN A 123 -4.09 11.48 -4.21
CA GLN A 123 -5.53 11.55 -3.97
C GLN A 123 -5.84 10.68 -2.77
N SER A 124 -6.81 11.07 -1.96
CA SER A 124 -7.29 10.28 -0.82
C SER A 124 -8.79 10.37 -0.74
N ASP A 125 -9.43 9.32 -0.24
CA ASP A 125 -10.84 9.34 0.08
C ASP A 125 -11.70 9.82 -1.11
N ILE A 126 -11.52 9.15 -2.25
CA ILE A 126 -12.36 9.37 -3.44
C ILE A 126 -13.78 8.90 -3.11
N GLN A 127 -13.93 7.80 -2.40
CA GLN A 127 -15.15 7.29 -1.76
C GLN A 127 -16.43 7.39 -2.60
N VAL A 128 -16.35 7.05 -3.88
CA VAL A 128 -17.55 7.05 -4.73
C VAL A 128 -18.48 5.90 -4.35
N THR A 129 -19.77 6.21 -4.19
CA THR A 129 -20.83 5.26 -3.91
C THR A 129 -21.80 5.11 -5.08
N SER A 130 -21.65 5.95 -6.10
CA SER A 130 -22.52 5.98 -7.26
C SER A 130 -21.82 6.46 -8.53
N ARG A 131 -22.45 6.22 -9.69
CA ARG A 131 -21.97 6.74 -10.97
C ARG A 131 -22.14 8.25 -11.11
N ASP A 132 -23.07 8.84 -10.39
CA ASP A 132 -23.26 10.30 -10.38
C ASP A 132 -22.08 10.99 -9.68
N GLU A 133 -21.59 10.42 -8.60
CA GLU A 133 -20.38 10.91 -7.91
C GLU A 133 -19.13 10.76 -8.79
N LEU A 134 -19.02 9.68 -9.57
CA LEU A 134 -17.96 9.55 -10.56
C LEU A 134 -18.00 10.64 -11.65
N ALA A 135 -19.18 11.17 -11.97
CA ALA A 135 -19.29 12.31 -12.88
C ALA A 135 -18.72 13.59 -12.24
N ILE A 136 -18.88 13.75 -10.93
CA ILE A 136 -18.27 14.88 -10.19
C ILE A 136 -16.74 14.65 -10.05
N TYR A 137 -16.32 13.43 -9.76
CA TYR A 137 -14.90 13.06 -9.70
C TYR A 137 -14.15 13.37 -11.00
N GLN A 138 -14.82 13.28 -12.16
CA GLN A 138 -14.24 13.65 -13.45
C GLN A 138 -13.65 15.07 -13.44
N TYR A 139 -14.27 16.01 -12.74
CA TYR A 139 -13.75 17.37 -12.60
C TYR A 139 -12.38 17.43 -11.91
N VAL A 140 -12.19 16.60 -10.88
CA VAL A 140 -10.89 16.49 -10.19
C VAL A 140 -9.84 15.86 -11.11
N VAL A 141 -10.23 14.83 -11.88
CA VAL A 141 -9.36 14.19 -12.88
C VAL A 141 -8.93 15.18 -13.96
N ASP A 142 -9.86 15.99 -14.46
CA ASP A 142 -9.58 16.99 -15.52
C ASP A 142 -8.62 18.08 -14.99
N ASP A 143 -8.83 18.57 -13.76
CA ASP A 143 -7.94 19.54 -13.12
C ASP A 143 -6.54 18.93 -12.90
N CYS A 144 -6.45 17.72 -12.39
CA CYS A 144 -5.20 17.00 -12.20
C CYS A 144 -4.47 16.80 -13.54
N LYS A 145 -5.18 16.37 -14.57
CA LYS A 145 -4.62 16.21 -15.92
C LYS A 145 -4.07 17.53 -16.50
N GLN A 146 -4.76 18.63 -16.26
CA GLN A 146 -4.29 19.96 -16.65
C GLN A 146 -2.99 20.32 -15.89
N LEU A 147 -2.93 20.10 -14.57
CA LEU A 147 -1.71 20.32 -13.80
C LEU A 147 -0.55 19.46 -14.32
N LEU A 148 -0.78 18.17 -14.55
CA LEU A 148 0.24 17.24 -15.01
C LEU A 148 0.83 17.60 -16.37
N SER A 149 0.11 18.33 -17.21
CA SER A 149 0.63 18.83 -18.49
C SER A 149 1.82 19.79 -18.32
N SER A 150 1.92 20.48 -17.17
CA SER A 150 3.08 21.33 -16.82
C SER A 150 4.34 20.53 -16.49
N TYR A 151 4.20 19.22 -16.23
CA TYR A 151 5.29 18.28 -15.89
C TYR A 151 5.59 17.29 -17.03
N ALA A 152 5.27 17.63 -18.28
CA ALA A 152 5.39 16.70 -19.42
C ALA A 152 6.78 16.05 -19.59
N THR A 153 7.85 16.75 -19.21
CA THR A 153 9.24 16.25 -19.29
C THR A 153 9.72 15.59 -18.01
N THR A 154 8.95 15.69 -16.91
CA THR A 154 9.29 15.14 -15.59
C THR A 154 8.73 13.73 -15.47
N ASP A 155 9.40 12.84 -14.71
CA ASP A 155 8.83 11.56 -14.33
C ASP A 155 7.69 11.80 -13.34
N VAL A 156 6.50 11.28 -13.64
CA VAL A 156 5.28 11.55 -12.84
C VAL A 156 4.55 10.26 -12.55
N PHE A 157 4.02 10.16 -11.35
CA PHE A 157 3.13 9.07 -10.93
C PHE A 157 2.07 9.59 -9.94
N GLY A 158 1.07 8.75 -9.68
CA GLY A 158 0.03 9.02 -8.68
C GLY A 158 0.07 8.04 -7.53
N ILE A 159 -0.52 8.46 -6.41
CA ILE A 159 -0.81 7.63 -5.25
C ILE A 159 -2.26 7.89 -4.85
N ASP A 160 -3.06 6.82 -4.78
CA ASP A 160 -4.40 6.89 -4.18
C ASP A 160 -4.30 6.31 -2.77
N CYS A 161 -4.47 7.17 -1.75
CA CYS A 161 -4.24 6.86 -0.34
C CYS A 161 -5.39 6.11 0.34
N GLY A 162 -6.09 5.24 -0.38
CA GLY A 162 -7.20 4.44 0.14
C GLY A 162 -8.56 5.12 0.04
N ASP A 163 -9.58 4.35 0.37
CA ASP A 163 -10.98 4.71 0.22
C ASP A 163 -11.29 5.18 -1.20
N ILE A 164 -10.95 4.30 -2.16
CA ILE A 164 -11.21 4.54 -3.59
C ILE A 164 -12.71 4.55 -3.86
N VAL A 165 -13.43 3.65 -3.23
CA VAL A 165 -14.88 3.55 -3.26
C VAL A 165 -15.45 3.62 -1.84
N GLY A 166 -16.75 3.91 -1.71
CA GLY A 166 -17.45 3.94 -0.43
C GLY A 166 -18.24 2.64 -0.21
N ASP A 167 -17.56 1.52 0.10
CA ASP A 167 -18.14 0.18 0.29
C ASP A 167 -18.73 -0.47 -0.99
N HIS A 168 -18.49 0.11 -2.16
CA HIS A 168 -19.02 -0.29 -3.45
C HIS A 168 -17.93 -0.74 -4.43
N GLN A 169 -17.25 -1.87 -4.13
CA GLN A 169 -16.14 -2.39 -4.93
C GLN A 169 -16.51 -2.70 -6.38
N GLU A 170 -17.79 -2.90 -6.68
CA GLU A 170 -18.29 -3.04 -8.06
C GLU A 170 -18.07 -1.77 -8.91
N LEU A 171 -17.78 -0.63 -8.29
CA LEU A 171 -17.45 0.63 -8.98
C LEU A 171 -15.98 0.76 -9.39
N TYR A 172 -15.08 -0.13 -8.97
CA TYR A 172 -13.66 -0.08 -9.39
C TYR A 172 -13.47 0.02 -10.90
N PRO A 173 -14.20 -0.73 -11.76
CA PRO A 173 -14.06 -0.57 -13.21
C PRO A 173 -14.46 0.81 -13.71
N ASP A 174 -15.47 1.43 -13.11
CA ASP A 174 -15.95 2.76 -13.51
C ASP A 174 -15.03 3.87 -12.99
N TYR A 175 -14.48 3.72 -11.77
CA TYR A 175 -13.39 4.56 -11.25
C TYR A 175 -12.16 4.49 -12.18
N LEU A 176 -11.69 3.28 -12.55
CA LEU A 176 -10.53 3.10 -13.43
C LEU A 176 -10.71 3.80 -14.78
N LYS A 177 -11.90 3.79 -15.37
CA LYS A 177 -12.18 4.54 -16.61
C LYS A 177 -11.94 6.06 -16.47
N ARG A 178 -12.05 6.62 -15.26
CA ARG A 178 -11.74 8.01 -14.97
C ARG A 178 -10.25 8.19 -14.70
N ALA A 179 -9.71 7.43 -13.77
CA ALA A 179 -8.31 7.51 -13.38
C ALA A 179 -7.36 7.25 -14.56
N ASP A 180 -7.68 6.33 -15.47
CA ASP A 180 -6.87 5.99 -16.64
C ASP A 180 -6.68 7.18 -17.61
N GLN A 181 -7.52 8.22 -17.53
CA GLN A 181 -7.35 9.45 -18.31
C GLN A 181 -6.16 10.29 -17.87
N LEU A 182 -5.61 10.06 -16.67
CA LEU A 182 -4.39 10.70 -16.20
C LEU A 182 -3.14 10.20 -16.93
N ASP A 183 -3.20 9.00 -17.51
CA ASP A 183 -2.14 8.36 -18.31
C ASP A 183 -0.77 8.24 -17.58
N ILE A 184 -0.79 8.13 -16.27
CA ILE A 184 0.37 7.89 -15.40
C ILE A 184 0.21 6.59 -14.62
N PRO A 185 1.29 5.96 -14.12
CA PRO A 185 1.15 4.88 -13.15
C PRO A 185 0.58 5.44 -11.84
N ILE A 186 -0.39 4.73 -11.24
CA ILE A 186 -0.96 5.09 -9.94
C ILE A 186 -0.81 3.89 -9.00
N TYR A 187 -0.14 4.12 -7.87
CA TYR A 187 0.03 3.16 -6.79
C TYR A 187 -1.11 3.34 -5.78
N ARG A 188 -1.72 2.24 -5.35
CA ARG A 188 -2.96 2.29 -4.56
C ARG A 188 -2.79 1.64 -3.21
N VAL A 189 -3.38 2.28 -2.22
CA VAL A 189 -3.45 1.84 -0.83
C VAL A 189 -4.86 1.30 -0.57
N VAL A 190 -4.99 0.27 0.25
CA VAL A 190 -6.29 -0.19 0.76
C VAL A 190 -6.80 0.84 1.77
N GLY A 191 -8.04 1.29 1.62
CA GLY A 191 -8.77 2.04 2.62
C GLY A 191 -9.79 1.16 3.35
N ASN A 192 -10.37 1.65 4.44
CA ASN A 192 -11.36 0.87 5.18
C ASN A 192 -12.65 0.65 4.38
N HIS A 193 -13.01 1.56 3.47
CA HIS A 193 -14.15 1.41 2.57
C HIS A 193 -13.83 0.54 1.32
N ASP A 194 -12.57 0.15 1.12
CA ASP A 194 -12.17 -0.79 0.07
C ASP A 194 -12.24 -2.26 0.54
N MET A 195 -12.57 -2.51 1.80
CA MET A 195 -12.60 -3.85 2.39
C MET A 195 -13.91 -4.60 2.08
N ASN A 196 -13.80 -5.92 2.00
CA ASN A 196 -14.94 -6.83 1.98
C ASN A 196 -15.37 -7.14 3.43
N TYR A 197 -16.44 -6.54 3.91
CA TYR A 197 -16.93 -6.74 5.28
C TYR A 197 -17.54 -8.12 5.53
N ASP A 198 -17.84 -8.90 4.50
CA ASP A 198 -18.20 -10.31 4.57
C ASP A 198 -16.97 -11.23 4.74
N GLY A 199 -15.77 -10.70 4.66
CA GLY A 199 -14.53 -11.38 5.00
C GLY A 199 -14.54 -11.83 6.47
N ARG A 200 -13.90 -12.96 6.76
CA ARG A 200 -13.85 -13.52 8.13
C ARG A 200 -12.53 -13.27 8.83
N THR A 201 -11.52 -12.89 8.09
CA THR A 201 -10.17 -12.57 8.57
C THR A 201 -9.67 -11.32 7.86
N HIS A 202 -8.64 -10.72 8.42
CA HIS A 202 -7.99 -9.58 7.78
C HIS A 202 -7.53 -9.92 6.34
N GLU A 203 -6.91 -11.07 6.11
CA GLU A 203 -6.41 -11.48 4.79
C GLU A 203 -7.52 -11.68 3.75
N THR A 204 -8.75 -11.94 4.18
CA THR A 204 -9.90 -12.09 3.26
C THR A 204 -10.66 -10.79 3.06
N SER A 205 -10.44 -9.78 3.90
CA SER A 205 -11.18 -8.51 3.84
C SER A 205 -10.79 -7.62 2.65
N TYR A 206 -9.58 -7.74 2.13
CA TYR A 206 -9.09 -6.93 1.00
C TYR A 206 -8.95 -7.71 -0.32
N LYS A 207 -9.60 -8.88 -0.40
CA LYS A 207 -9.46 -9.76 -1.57
C LYS A 207 -9.91 -9.11 -2.88
N THR A 208 -11.04 -8.40 -2.91
CA THR A 208 -11.54 -7.73 -4.11
C THR A 208 -10.61 -6.59 -4.55
N PHE A 209 -10.03 -5.87 -3.59
CA PHE A 209 -9.00 -4.88 -3.87
C PHE A 209 -7.78 -5.52 -4.54
N GLU A 210 -7.24 -6.60 -3.96
CA GLU A 210 -6.09 -7.30 -4.50
C GLU A 210 -6.35 -7.96 -5.86
N ASP A 211 -7.56 -8.48 -6.10
CA ASP A 211 -7.96 -9.03 -7.40
C ASP A 211 -7.96 -7.93 -8.50
N THR A 212 -8.14 -6.67 -8.11
CA THR A 212 -8.21 -5.53 -9.03
C THR A 212 -6.86 -4.82 -9.19
N PHE A 213 -6.18 -4.52 -8.08
CA PHE A 213 -5.02 -3.63 -8.04
C PHE A 213 -3.69 -4.33 -7.72
N GLY A 214 -3.72 -5.57 -7.24
CA GLY A 214 -2.54 -6.34 -6.84
C GLY A 214 -2.27 -6.30 -5.34
N PRO A 215 -1.03 -6.57 -4.91
CA PRO A 215 -0.68 -6.71 -3.50
C PRO A 215 -1.07 -5.49 -2.65
N SER A 216 -1.54 -5.73 -1.44
CA SER A 216 -1.95 -4.70 -0.48
C SER A 216 -0.77 -4.00 0.22
N TYR A 217 0.44 -4.57 0.13
CA TYR A 217 1.68 -3.92 0.55
C TYR A 217 2.83 -4.25 -0.39
N TYR A 218 3.66 -3.26 -0.69
CA TYR A 218 4.77 -3.35 -1.64
C TYR A 218 5.67 -2.12 -1.56
N SER A 219 6.80 -2.15 -2.27
CA SER A 219 7.70 -1.01 -2.37
C SER A 219 8.18 -0.77 -3.80
N PHE A 220 8.68 0.44 -4.06
CA PHE A 220 9.34 0.82 -5.32
C PHE A 220 10.28 2.00 -5.09
N ASN A 221 11.20 2.22 -6.03
CA ASN A 221 12.18 3.30 -5.95
C ASN A 221 12.00 4.31 -7.09
N LYS A 222 12.23 5.58 -6.78
CA LYS A 222 12.34 6.68 -7.73
C LYS A 222 13.51 7.59 -7.32
N GLY A 223 14.50 7.73 -8.19
CA GLY A 223 15.72 8.43 -7.82
C GLY A 223 16.34 7.86 -6.55
N ASN A 224 16.56 8.72 -5.56
CA ASN A 224 17.09 8.36 -4.25
C ASN A 224 16.00 8.02 -3.22
N ALA A 225 14.74 8.15 -3.59
CA ALA A 225 13.62 7.91 -2.69
C ALA A 225 13.10 6.47 -2.78
N HIS A 226 12.83 5.90 -1.61
CA HIS A 226 12.19 4.61 -1.44
C HIS A 226 10.74 4.80 -1.00
N TYR A 227 9.81 4.22 -1.74
CA TYR A 227 8.37 4.32 -1.53
C TYR A 227 7.86 2.98 -1.00
N ILE A 228 7.15 3.02 0.11
CA ILE A 228 6.56 1.85 0.77
C ILE A 228 5.06 2.08 0.86
N VAL A 229 4.27 1.18 0.34
CA VAL A 229 2.82 1.18 0.43
C VAL A 229 2.39 0.03 1.31
N VAL A 230 1.52 0.28 2.28
CA VAL A 230 1.01 -0.76 3.18
C VAL A 230 -0.48 -0.60 3.46
N ASP A 231 -1.14 -1.73 3.70
CA ASP A 231 -2.47 -1.76 4.32
C ASP A 231 -2.31 -1.67 5.84
N ASN A 232 -2.91 -0.65 6.44
CA ASN A 232 -2.99 -0.50 7.88
C ASN A 232 -4.44 -0.47 8.40
N ASN A 233 -5.40 -0.92 7.57
CA ASN A 233 -6.81 -1.08 7.98
C ASN A 233 -7.01 -2.52 8.47
N PHE A 234 -6.64 -2.79 9.71
CA PHE A 234 -6.71 -4.13 10.24
C PHE A 234 -8.16 -4.52 10.55
N PHE A 235 -8.73 -5.38 9.72
CA PHE A 235 -10.09 -5.89 9.88
C PHE A 235 -10.17 -6.92 11.01
N ILE A 236 -11.08 -6.72 11.95
CA ILE A 236 -11.21 -7.56 13.15
C ILE A 236 -12.38 -8.55 13.09
N GLY A 237 -12.81 -8.92 11.87
CA GLY A 237 -13.76 -10.01 11.63
C GLY A 237 -15.21 -9.69 11.96
N ARG A 238 -15.60 -8.42 12.00
CA ARG A 238 -16.96 -7.98 12.27
C ARG A 238 -17.30 -6.78 11.38
N ASP A 239 -18.57 -6.67 10.97
CA ASP A 239 -19.07 -5.61 10.12
C ASP A 239 -18.58 -4.22 10.58
N TYR A 240 -17.97 -3.46 9.68
CA TYR A 240 -17.44 -2.11 9.91
C TYR A 240 -16.43 -1.97 11.05
N PHE A 241 -15.89 -3.08 11.56
CA PHE A 241 -14.90 -3.05 12.62
C PHE A 241 -13.49 -3.25 12.06
N TYR A 242 -12.72 -2.23 12.12
CA TYR A 242 -11.29 -2.19 11.82
C TYR A 242 -10.56 -1.33 12.85
N MET A 243 -9.26 -1.40 12.85
CA MET A 243 -8.39 -0.51 13.60
C MET A 243 -7.17 -0.14 12.76
N GLY A 244 -6.61 1.03 13.02
CA GLY A 244 -5.32 1.42 12.44
C GLY A 244 -4.20 0.59 13.06
N TYR A 245 -3.71 -0.43 12.34
CA TYR A 245 -2.72 -1.37 12.88
C TYR A 245 -1.92 -2.02 11.75
N LEU A 246 -0.61 -2.09 11.91
CA LEU A 246 0.24 -2.94 11.09
C LEU A 246 0.50 -4.25 11.82
N ASP A 247 0.22 -5.37 11.16
CA ASP A 247 0.41 -6.69 11.72
C ASP A 247 1.89 -7.13 11.73
N GLU A 248 2.19 -8.19 12.46
CA GLU A 248 3.54 -8.72 12.60
C GLU A 248 4.12 -9.20 11.27
N LYS A 249 3.27 -9.67 10.36
CA LYS A 249 3.68 -10.11 9.02
C LYS A 249 4.18 -8.92 8.20
N THR A 250 3.45 -7.80 8.24
CA THR A 250 3.83 -6.57 7.56
C THR A 250 5.12 -6.00 8.15
N PHE A 251 5.29 -5.99 9.48
CA PHE A 251 6.54 -5.57 10.10
C PHE A 251 7.73 -6.47 9.73
N ALA A 252 7.53 -7.80 9.72
CA ALA A 252 8.58 -8.74 9.32
C ALA A 252 8.99 -8.58 7.84
N TRP A 253 8.06 -8.20 6.99
CA TRP A 253 8.35 -7.85 5.60
C TRP A 253 9.09 -6.51 5.51
N LEU A 254 8.64 -5.48 6.25
CA LEU A 254 9.28 -4.16 6.32
C LEU A 254 10.74 -4.23 6.77
N ASP A 255 11.04 -5.03 7.79
CA ASP A 255 12.42 -5.23 8.26
C ASP A 255 13.32 -5.77 7.14
N GLN A 256 12.81 -6.70 6.32
CA GLN A 256 13.55 -7.24 5.19
C GLN A 256 13.69 -6.22 4.05
N ASP A 257 12.61 -5.56 3.66
CA ASP A 257 12.60 -4.54 2.60
C ASP A 257 13.56 -3.39 2.93
N LEU A 258 13.43 -2.82 4.12
CA LEU A 258 14.28 -1.74 4.61
C LEU A 258 15.75 -2.16 4.85
N SER A 259 16.04 -3.46 4.96
CA SER A 259 17.42 -3.94 5.04
C SER A 259 18.23 -3.69 3.76
N TYR A 260 17.53 -3.53 2.63
CA TYR A 260 18.12 -3.18 1.33
C TYR A 260 18.21 -1.66 1.08
N VAL A 261 17.65 -0.84 1.97
CA VAL A 261 17.61 0.62 1.86
C VAL A 261 18.72 1.25 2.71
N PRO A 262 19.65 2.04 2.13
CA PRO A 262 20.68 2.70 2.89
C PRO A 262 20.10 3.61 3.98
N LYS A 263 20.65 3.57 5.19
CA LYS A 263 20.26 4.47 6.27
C LYS A 263 20.52 5.93 5.87
N GLY A 264 19.63 6.82 6.25
CA GLY A 264 19.64 8.23 5.82
C GLY A 264 18.95 8.49 4.49
N SER A 265 18.48 7.45 3.78
CA SER A 265 17.68 7.61 2.56
C SER A 265 16.37 8.35 2.83
N LEU A 266 15.87 9.01 1.79
CA LEU A 266 14.50 9.53 1.77
C LEU A 266 13.51 8.36 1.62
N VAL A 267 12.54 8.28 2.53
CA VAL A 267 11.50 7.24 2.54
C VAL A 267 10.13 7.90 2.55
N PHE A 268 9.30 7.55 1.59
CA PHE A 268 7.87 7.83 1.64
C PHE A 268 7.14 6.57 2.09
N PHE A 269 6.43 6.66 3.20
CA PHE A 269 5.65 5.57 3.76
C PHE A 269 4.17 5.90 3.62
N ILE A 270 3.48 5.15 2.79
CA ILE A 270 2.13 5.44 2.35
C ILE A 270 1.16 4.42 2.97
N MET A 271 0.15 4.90 3.65
CA MET A 271 -0.89 4.11 4.29
C MET A 271 -2.19 4.93 4.35
N HIS A 272 -3.31 4.30 4.65
CA HIS A 272 -4.59 5.02 4.68
C HIS A 272 -4.81 5.75 6.02
N ILE A 273 -4.84 5.01 7.13
CA ILE A 273 -5.11 5.57 8.46
C ILE A 273 -3.85 6.27 8.99
N PRO A 274 -3.96 7.53 9.50
CA PRO A 274 -2.82 8.27 10.02
C PRO A 274 -2.09 7.55 11.15
N SER A 275 -0.79 7.76 11.25
CA SER A 275 -0.04 7.24 12.40
C SER A 275 -0.47 7.95 13.67
N ARG A 276 -0.54 9.27 13.61
CA ARG A 276 -1.04 10.14 14.69
C ARG A 276 -1.54 11.45 14.10
N GLN A 277 -2.49 12.06 14.79
CA GLN A 277 -3.03 13.36 14.43
C GLN A 277 -2.34 14.53 15.15
N THR A 278 -1.44 14.24 16.07
CA THR A 278 -0.70 15.27 16.83
C THR A 278 0.74 14.86 17.07
N GLU A 279 1.62 15.83 17.29
CA GLU A 279 3.03 15.62 17.67
C GLU A 279 3.17 14.97 19.06
N LYS A 280 2.18 15.19 19.94
CA LYS A 280 2.20 14.68 21.31
C LYS A 280 1.73 13.25 21.38
N GLN A 281 2.48 12.42 22.09
CA GLN A 281 2.02 11.09 22.46
C GLN A 281 1.01 11.23 23.60
N GLU A 282 -0.29 11.22 23.25
CA GLU A 282 -1.35 11.14 24.24
C GLU A 282 -1.54 9.70 24.72
N ALA A 283 -2.03 9.56 25.96
CA ALA A 283 -2.41 8.23 26.45
C ALA A 283 -3.50 7.65 25.54
N PHE A 284 -3.26 6.48 25.01
CA PHE A 284 -4.18 5.82 24.10
C PHE A 284 -5.43 5.40 24.87
N LEU A 285 -6.54 6.09 24.66
CA LEU A 285 -7.84 5.68 25.18
C LEU A 285 -8.44 4.67 24.20
N TYR A 286 -8.56 3.42 24.61
CA TYR A 286 -9.13 2.34 23.79
C TYR A 286 -10.64 2.52 23.60
N ASN A 287 -11.02 3.52 22.83
CA ASN A 287 -12.37 3.62 22.29
C ASN A 287 -12.34 3.44 20.76
N TYR A 288 -13.47 3.12 20.19
CA TYR A 288 -13.59 2.85 18.76
C TYR A 288 -13.12 4.03 17.89
N ASP A 289 -13.51 5.25 18.27
CA ASP A 289 -13.18 6.45 17.50
C ASP A 289 -11.65 6.67 17.43
N MET A 290 -10.93 6.34 18.50
CA MET A 290 -9.48 6.49 18.51
C MET A 290 -8.78 5.38 17.75
N ILE A 291 -9.17 4.12 17.93
CA ILE A 291 -8.50 2.98 17.26
C ILE A 291 -8.79 2.91 15.77
N GLY A 292 -9.92 3.46 15.32
CA GLY A 292 -10.28 3.57 13.90
C GLY A 292 -9.62 4.76 13.21
N ASN A 293 -9.36 5.86 13.89
CA ASN A 293 -8.90 7.12 13.28
C ASN A 293 -7.39 7.35 13.34
N GLN A 294 -6.64 6.52 14.05
CA GLN A 294 -5.18 6.57 14.07
C GLN A 294 -4.58 5.19 14.41
N MET A 295 -3.31 5.01 14.06
CA MET A 295 -2.61 3.74 14.28
C MET A 295 -2.39 3.45 15.77
N VAL A 296 -2.82 2.27 16.20
CA VAL A 296 -2.60 1.76 17.58
C VAL A 296 -1.12 1.55 17.87
N ASN A 297 -0.37 1.03 16.91
CA ASN A 297 1.05 0.69 17.05
C ASN A 297 1.98 1.65 16.28
N ALA A 298 1.59 2.92 16.11
CA ALA A 298 2.38 3.96 15.45
C ALA A 298 3.80 4.11 16.01
N GLY A 299 3.98 3.91 17.32
CA GLY A 299 5.30 3.98 17.94
C GLY A 299 6.30 2.96 17.39
N ALA A 300 5.84 1.76 17.05
CA ALA A 300 6.68 0.75 16.40
C ALA A 300 7.08 1.17 14.98
N LEU A 301 6.13 1.73 14.20
CA LEU A 301 6.44 2.28 12.88
C LEU A 301 7.43 3.43 12.94
N HIS A 302 7.22 4.40 13.85
CA HIS A 302 8.15 5.53 14.01
C HIS A 302 9.56 5.05 14.42
N GLN A 303 9.65 3.98 15.22
CA GLN A 303 10.95 3.42 15.59
C GLN A 303 11.67 2.76 14.43
N ILE A 304 10.96 2.03 13.55
CA ILE A 304 11.54 1.39 12.36
C ILE A 304 12.02 2.43 11.33
N LEU A 305 11.29 3.56 11.22
CA LEU A 305 11.63 4.65 10.30
C LEU A 305 12.70 5.61 10.83
N LYS A 306 13.06 5.54 12.10
CA LYS A 306 14.03 6.45 12.74
C LYS A 306 15.38 6.57 12.00
N PRO A 307 15.92 5.53 11.33
CA PRO A 307 17.18 5.64 10.58
C PRO A 307 17.08 6.43 9.27
N TYR A 308 15.89 6.88 8.85
CA TYR A 308 15.62 7.46 7.55
C TYR A 308 15.08 8.88 7.65
N LYS A 309 15.09 9.62 6.53
CA LYS A 309 14.28 10.83 6.37
C LYS A 309 12.92 10.40 5.85
N ALA A 310 11.93 10.37 6.72
CA ALA A 310 10.65 9.75 6.40
C ALA A 310 9.51 10.76 6.30
N HIS A 311 8.72 10.62 5.23
CA HIS A 311 7.45 11.27 5.04
C HIS A 311 6.34 10.22 5.05
N LEU A 312 5.43 10.30 6.00
CA LEU A 312 4.21 9.51 6.01
C LEU A 312 3.16 10.21 5.14
N ILE A 313 2.51 9.49 4.24
CA ILE A 313 1.42 10.01 3.40
C ILE A 313 0.17 9.23 3.77
N THR A 314 -0.87 9.95 4.21
CA THR A 314 -2.10 9.35 4.75
C THR A 314 -3.35 10.08 4.28
N GLY A 315 -4.51 9.50 4.56
CA GLY A 315 -5.85 10.03 4.26
C GLY A 315 -6.82 9.84 5.41
N HIS A 316 -7.99 9.24 5.13
CA HIS A 316 -8.96 8.73 6.09
C HIS A 316 -9.75 9.79 6.89
N THR A 317 -9.10 10.80 7.42
CA THR A 317 -9.74 11.74 8.34
C THR A 317 -10.49 12.87 7.65
N HIS A 318 -10.34 13.00 6.32
CA HIS A 318 -10.87 14.11 5.53
C HIS A 318 -10.39 15.49 6.01
N TYR A 319 -9.15 15.55 6.51
CA TYR A 319 -8.47 16.80 6.88
C TYR A 319 -7.21 16.99 6.06
N ASN A 320 -6.83 18.23 5.80
CA ASN A 320 -5.51 18.55 5.25
C ASN A 320 -4.59 18.97 6.41
N LEU A 321 -3.84 18.01 6.92
CA LEU A 321 -3.03 18.20 8.12
C LEU A 321 -1.59 17.76 7.88
N ASN A 322 -0.62 18.61 8.26
CA ASN A 322 0.79 18.24 8.29
C ASN A 322 1.27 18.21 9.75
N VAL A 323 1.85 17.10 10.17
CA VAL A 323 2.37 16.89 11.52
C VAL A 323 3.87 16.66 11.45
N VAL A 324 4.66 17.47 12.15
CA VAL A 324 6.10 17.32 12.27
C VAL A 324 6.42 16.64 13.59
N PHE A 325 6.85 15.39 13.57
CA PHE A 325 7.22 14.66 14.80
C PHE A 325 8.63 14.98 15.25
N ASN A 326 9.55 15.14 14.30
CA ASN A 326 10.94 15.55 14.53
C ASN A 326 11.59 15.97 13.20
N GLU A 327 12.87 16.29 13.20
CA GLU A 327 13.62 16.75 12.02
C GLU A 327 13.66 15.76 10.85
N ASN A 328 13.43 14.46 11.10
CA ASN A 328 13.52 13.39 10.13
C ASN A 328 12.19 12.64 9.91
N LEU A 329 11.12 13.02 10.59
CA LEU A 329 9.82 12.36 10.46
C LEU A 329 8.68 13.38 10.48
N MET A 330 7.92 13.39 9.40
CA MET A 330 6.68 14.16 9.31
C MET A 330 5.58 13.35 8.62
N GLU A 331 4.34 13.74 8.86
CA GLU A 331 3.16 13.12 8.27
C GLU A 331 2.34 14.17 7.51
N HIS A 332 1.90 13.79 6.32
CA HIS A 332 1.02 14.54 5.46
C HIS A 332 -0.31 13.80 5.36
N ASN A 333 -1.30 14.25 6.07
CA ASN A 333 -2.66 13.75 5.92
C ASN A 333 -3.33 14.55 4.80
N THR A 334 -3.69 13.86 3.71
CA THR A 334 -4.27 14.48 2.52
C THR A 334 -5.79 14.59 2.69
N ALA A 335 -6.35 15.77 2.43
CA ALA A 335 -7.79 15.98 2.45
C ALA A 335 -8.52 15.12 1.42
N ALA A 336 -9.78 14.83 1.69
CA ALA A 336 -10.60 13.95 0.87
C ALA A 336 -10.99 14.57 -0.48
N VAL A 337 -10.82 13.79 -1.55
CA VAL A 337 -11.33 14.14 -2.88
C VAL A 337 -12.85 14.25 -2.88
N CYS A 338 -13.56 13.44 -2.09
CA CYS A 338 -15.01 13.51 -1.97
C CYS A 338 -15.51 14.76 -1.19
N GLY A 339 -14.61 15.52 -0.57
CA GLY A 339 -15.01 16.60 0.35
C GLY A 339 -15.79 16.04 1.54
N THR A 340 -16.99 16.55 1.78
CA THR A 340 -17.93 15.97 2.76
C THR A 340 -18.80 14.92 2.06
N TRP A 341 -18.23 13.74 1.76
CA TRP A 341 -18.92 12.59 1.12
C TRP A 341 -19.80 13.02 -0.06
N TRP A 342 -19.23 13.78 -0.99
CA TRP A 342 -19.87 14.33 -2.20
C TRP A 342 -21.05 15.28 -1.95
N LYS A 343 -21.40 15.58 -0.68
CA LYS A 343 -22.49 16.47 -0.31
C LYS A 343 -22.10 17.95 -0.30
N ALA A 344 -20.80 18.24 -0.14
CA ALA A 344 -20.25 19.59 -0.21
C ALA A 344 -18.87 19.59 -0.90
N ASP A 345 -18.45 20.75 -1.39
CA ASP A 345 -17.18 20.93 -2.11
C ASP A 345 -15.97 21.09 -1.17
N VAL A 346 -16.20 20.99 0.12
CA VAL A 346 -15.19 21.17 1.17
C VAL A 346 -15.20 19.97 2.10
N CYS A 347 -14.08 19.71 2.71
CA CYS A 347 -13.88 18.75 3.80
C CYS A 347 -14.38 19.33 5.13
N LEU A 348 -14.32 18.52 6.19
CA LEU A 348 -14.82 18.93 7.52
C LEU A 348 -14.01 20.09 8.13
N ASP A 349 -12.74 20.24 7.76
CA ASP A 349 -11.85 21.35 8.15
C ASP A 349 -11.95 22.58 7.23
N GLY A 350 -12.86 22.54 6.25
CA GLY A 350 -13.03 23.62 5.27
C GLY A 350 -12.06 23.53 4.07
N THR A 351 -11.21 22.51 3.99
CA THR A 351 -10.33 22.30 2.83
C THR A 351 -11.17 22.01 1.59
N PRO A 352 -11.00 22.76 0.47
CA PRO A 352 -11.67 22.44 -0.78
C PRO A 352 -11.24 21.07 -1.30
N ARG A 353 -12.10 20.41 -2.09
CA ARG A 353 -11.71 19.20 -2.85
C ARG A 353 -10.43 19.42 -3.62
N GLY A 354 -9.56 18.42 -3.60
CA GLY A 354 -8.29 18.54 -4.31
C GLY A 354 -7.37 17.35 -4.04
N TYR A 355 -6.09 17.60 -4.17
CA TYR A 355 -5.06 16.58 -4.06
C TYR A 355 -3.72 17.18 -3.64
N GLY A 356 -2.87 16.36 -3.03
CA GLY A 356 -1.49 16.73 -2.72
C GLY A 356 -0.60 16.68 -3.95
N VAL A 357 0.39 17.56 -4.04
CA VAL A 357 1.43 17.56 -5.08
C VAL A 357 2.79 17.62 -4.42
N TYR A 358 3.66 16.69 -4.78
CA TYR A 358 5.00 16.54 -4.21
C TYR A 358 6.03 16.60 -5.33
N GLU A 359 6.94 17.56 -5.24
CA GLU A 359 8.08 17.74 -6.12
C GLU A 359 9.33 17.26 -5.39
N VAL A 360 9.92 16.16 -5.87
CA VAL A 360 11.11 15.53 -5.28
C VAL A 360 12.30 15.78 -6.19
N ASN A 361 13.39 16.28 -5.61
CA ASN A 361 14.66 16.47 -6.32
C ASN A 361 15.82 15.95 -5.44
N GLY A 362 16.31 14.78 -5.75
CA GLY A 362 17.25 14.07 -4.90
C GLY A 362 16.64 13.76 -3.53
N ASN A 363 17.11 14.46 -2.49
CA ASN A 363 16.57 14.35 -1.12
C ASN A 363 15.71 15.54 -0.69
N ASP A 364 15.52 16.51 -1.58
CA ASP A 364 14.69 17.68 -1.31
C ASP A 364 13.24 17.42 -1.71
N VAL A 365 12.32 17.71 -0.81
CA VAL A 365 10.89 17.51 -1.00
C VAL A 365 10.19 18.85 -0.84
N LYS A 366 9.43 19.25 -1.85
CA LYS A 366 8.50 20.38 -1.80
C LYS A 366 7.10 19.84 -2.01
N TRP A 367 6.13 20.35 -1.28
CA TRP A 367 4.75 19.90 -1.43
C TRP A 367 3.79 21.07 -1.26
N TYR A 368 2.63 20.92 -1.84
CA TYR A 368 1.50 21.83 -1.68
C TYR A 368 0.19 21.08 -1.93
N TYR A 369 -0.88 21.61 -1.38
CA TYR A 369 -2.22 21.13 -1.69
C TYR A 369 -2.78 21.88 -2.88
N LYS A 370 -3.30 21.17 -3.89
CA LYS A 370 -3.91 21.71 -5.07
C LYS A 370 -5.44 21.59 -4.96
N SER A 371 -6.12 22.69 -4.68
CA SER A 371 -7.58 22.76 -4.73
C SER A 371 -8.06 22.63 -6.17
N SER A 372 -8.95 21.68 -6.47
CA SER A 372 -9.47 21.45 -7.83
C SER A 372 -10.23 22.69 -8.32
N GLY A 373 -9.94 23.09 -9.57
CA GLY A 373 -10.54 24.27 -10.19
C GLY A 373 -9.91 25.61 -9.81
N TYR A 374 -8.93 25.61 -8.92
CA TYR A 374 -8.20 26.83 -8.55
C TYR A 374 -6.74 26.77 -9.04
N PRO A 375 -6.08 27.91 -9.26
CA PRO A 375 -4.65 27.90 -9.58
C PRO A 375 -3.83 27.35 -8.41
N LYS A 376 -2.62 26.84 -8.68
CA LYS A 376 -1.75 26.23 -7.65
C LYS A 376 -1.33 27.19 -6.54
N GLU A 377 -1.35 28.50 -6.83
CA GLU A 377 -1.05 29.57 -5.88
C GLU A 377 -2.20 29.82 -4.88
N HIS A 378 -3.39 29.30 -5.16
CA HIS A 378 -4.53 29.40 -4.26
C HIS A 378 -4.32 28.48 -3.05
N GLN A 379 -3.80 29.04 -1.99
CA GLN A 379 -3.68 28.38 -0.70
C GLN A 379 -4.70 28.98 0.25
N PHE A 380 -5.55 28.13 0.81
CA PHE A 380 -6.57 28.53 1.77
C PHE A 380 -6.02 28.45 3.19
N ARG A 381 -6.66 29.19 4.11
CA ARG A 381 -6.40 29.08 5.53
C ARG A 381 -7.73 28.75 6.22
N SER A 382 -7.74 27.70 7.02
CA SER A 382 -8.81 27.48 7.98
C SER A 382 -8.55 28.31 9.22
N TYR A 383 -9.59 28.92 9.77
CA TYR A 383 -9.53 29.73 10.99
C TYR A 383 -10.27 29.01 12.11
#